data_a05bda50c55bf4f78672442896370d5a
#
_entry.id   a05bda50c55bf4f78672442896370d5a
#
_cell.length_a   1.000
_cell.length_b   1.000
_cell.length_c   1.000
_cell.angle_alpha   90.00
_cell.angle_beta   90.00
_cell.angle_gamma   90.00
#
_symmetry.space_group_name_H-M   'P 1'
#
loop_
_entity.id
_entity.type
_entity.pdbx_description
1 polymer ?
#
loop_
_entity_poly.entity_id
_entity_poly.type
_entity_poly.pdbx_seq_one_letter_code
_entity_poly.pdbx_strand_id
1 'polypeptide(L)'
;MASLDQETEQYYNKYFDLFNTAGWKQLIEELQQNALVINSVEATKDENDLYVRKGQLNVLAYLINFESTTNNNYEELVSDD
;
A
#
# COMPACT_ATOMS: atom_id res chain seq x y z
N MET A 1 -1.54 -5.37 -29.74
CA MET A 1 -2.20 -5.26 -28.44
C MET A 1 -1.51 -6.14 -27.41
N ALA A 2 -1.05 -5.53 -26.35
CA ALA A 2 -0.42 -6.30 -25.28
C ALA A 2 -1.49 -7.17 -24.60
N SER A 3 -1.25 -8.46 -24.56
CA SER A 3 -2.13 -9.35 -23.80
C SER A 3 -1.29 -9.97 -22.70
N LEU A 4 -1.84 -9.94 -21.50
CA LEU A 4 -1.19 -10.54 -20.35
C LEU A 4 -1.32 -12.04 -20.43
N ASP A 5 -0.27 -12.76 -20.01
CA ASP A 5 -0.39 -14.20 -19.89
C ASP A 5 -1.29 -14.55 -18.70
N GLN A 6 -1.70 -15.79 -18.65
CA GLN A 6 -2.64 -16.25 -17.64
C GLN A 6 -2.08 -16.13 -16.22
N GLU A 7 -0.79 -16.38 -16.05
CA GLU A 7 -0.15 -16.26 -14.73
C GLU A 7 -0.15 -14.83 -14.23
N THR A 8 0.15 -13.87 -15.10
CA THR A 8 0.15 -12.46 -14.74
C THR A 8 -1.26 -11.99 -14.41
N GLU A 9 -2.24 -12.40 -15.21
CA GLU A 9 -3.65 -12.08 -14.93
C GLU A 9 -4.07 -12.61 -13.57
N GLN A 10 -3.74 -13.86 -13.26
CA GLN A 10 -4.08 -14.46 -11.99
C GLN A 10 -3.39 -13.77 -10.82
N TYR A 11 -2.13 -13.35 -11.00
CA TYR A 11 -1.38 -12.62 -10.00
C TYR A 11 -2.12 -11.34 -9.59
N TYR A 12 -2.53 -10.54 -10.57
CA TYR A 12 -3.23 -9.29 -10.28
C TYR A 12 -4.65 -9.52 -9.76
N ASN A 13 -5.34 -10.52 -10.29
CA ASN A 13 -6.70 -10.82 -9.84
C ASN A 13 -6.76 -11.19 -8.37
N LYS A 14 -5.75 -11.88 -7.86
CA LYS A 14 -5.68 -12.20 -6.42
C LYS A 14 -5.62 -10.94 -5.57
N TYR A 15 -4.86 -9.94 -6.01
CA TYR A 15 -4.80 -8.67 -5.29
C TYR A 15 -6.09 -7.88 -5.44
N PHE A 16 -6.67 -7.86 -6.64
CA PHE A 16 -7.94 -7.15 -6.84
C PHE A 16 -9.04 -7.74 -5.97
N ASP A 17 -9.07 -9.04 -5.83
CA ASP A 17 -10.01 -9.70 -4.93
C ASP A 17 -9.79 -9.27 -3.48
N LEU A 18 -8.54 -9.21 -3.04
CA LEU A 18 -8.18 -8.75 -1.71
C LEU A 18 -8.67 -7.31 -1.47
N PHE A 19 -8.42 -6.42 -2.43
CA PHE A 19 -8.76 -5.00 -2.29
C PHE A 19 -10.26 -4.76 -2.18
N ASN A 20 -11.08 -5.70 -2.65
CA ASN A 20 -12.53 -5.60 -2.58
C ASN A 20 -13.11 -6.12 -1.27
N THR A 21 -12.28 -6.69 -0.39
CA THR A 21 -12.77 -7.22 0.88
C THR A 21 -12.98 -6.09 1.89
N ALA A 22 -13.96 -6.29 2.76
CA ALA A 22 -14.20 -5.37 3.88
C ALA A 22 -13.00 -5.34 4.84
N GLY A 23 -12.36 -6.49 5.01
CA GLY A 23 -11.17 -6.59 5.88
C GLY A 23 -10.00 -5.76 5.39
N TRP A 24 -9.74 -5.75 4.09
CA TRP A 24 -8.68 -4.92 3.53
C TRP A 24 -8.96 -3.43 3.77
N LYS A 25 -10.19 -3.01 3.51
CA LYS A 25 -10.58 -1.61 3.70
C LYS A 25 -10.45 -1.18 5.15
N GLN A 26 -10.86 -2.04 6.07
CA GLN A 26 -10.73 -1.77 7.50
C GLN A 26 -9.27 -1.69 7.91
N LEU A 27 -8.42 -2.61 7.42
CA LEU A 27 -7.00 -2.61 7.71
C LEU A 27 -6.35 -1.31 7.25
N ILE A 28 -6.63 -0.87 6.03
CA ILE A 28 -6.05 0.37 5.50
C ILE A 28 -6.48 1.57 6.33
N GLU A 29 -7.75 1.61 6.74
CA GLU A 29 -8.27 2.68 7.59
C GLU A 29 -7.52 2.74 8.92
N GLU A 30 -7.30 1.58 9.54
CA GLU A 30 -6.55 1.49 10.80
C GLU A 30 -5.09 1.89 10.62
N LEU A 31 -4.46 1.49 9.51
CA LEU A 31 -3.08 1.87 9.22
C LEU A 31 -2.94 3.37 9.02
N GLN A 32 -3.92 4.01 8.40
CA GLN A 32 -3.93 5.46 8.23
C GLN A 32 -4.01 6.16 9.58
N GLN A 33 -4.81 5.65 10.51
CA GLN A 33 -4.89 6.19 11.86
C GLN A 33 -3.56 6.00 12.60
N ASN A 34 -2.94 4.83 12.47
CA ASN A 34 -1.64 4.56 13.07
C ASN A 34 -0.58 5.51 12.54
N ALA A 35 -0.61 5.79 11.24
CA ALA A 35 0.35 6.72 10.63
C ALA A 35 0.23 8.12 11.22
N LEU A 36 -0.99 8.58 11.50
CA LEU A 36 -1.19 9.89 12.13
C LEU A 36 -0.57 9.94 13.52
N VAL A 37 -0.73 8.89 14.30
CA VAL A 37 -0.15 8.80 15.65
C VAL A 37 1.38 8.78 15.58
N ILE A 38 1.93 7.96 14.69
CA ILE A 38 3.39 7.82 14.54
C ILE A 38 4.00 9.13 14.07
N ASN A 39 3.30 9.87 13.20
CA ASN A 39 3.77 11.14 12.66
C ASN A 39 3.64 12.31 13.63
N SER A 40 3.30 12.05 14.87
CA SER A 40 3.14 13.11 15.86
C SER A 40 4.50 13.59 16.36
N VAL A 41 4.81 14.85 16.13
CA VAL A 41 6.05 15.47 16.61
C VAL A 41 6.08 15.50 18.14
N GLU A 42 4.93 15.73 18.75
CA GLU A 42 4.81 15.82 20.21
C GLU A 42 5.14 14.51 20.90
N ALA A 43 4.89 13.37 20.22
CA ALA A 43 5.17 12.07 20.79
C ALA A 43 6.61 11.62 20.56
N THR A 44 7.37 12.33 19.71
CA THR A 44 8.76 11.98 19.41
C THR A 44 9.65 12.39 20.57
N LYS A 45 10.40 11.44 21.12
CA LYS A 45 11.20 11.63 22.34
C LYS A 45 12.60 12.15 22.06
N ASP A 46 13.28 11.60 21.04
CA ASP A 46 14.65 11.94 20.71
C ASP A 46 14.92 11.61 19.24
N GLU A 47 16.19 11.77 18.83
CA GLU A 47 16.60 11.55 17.46
C GLU A 47 16.45 10.08 17.03
N ASN A 48 16.78 9.14 17.92
CA ASN A 48 16.62 7.72 17.64
C ASN A 48 15.16 7.35 17.45
N ASP A 49 14.29 7.89 18.28
CA ASP A 49 12.85 7.68 18.15
C ASP A 49 12.33 8.24 16.84
N LEU A 50 12.87 9.38 16.40
CA LEU A 50 12.50 9.97 15.12
C LEU A 50 12.83 9.04 13.95
N TYR A 51 14.03 8.43 13.97
CA TYR A 51 14.42 7.51 12.91
C TYR A 51 13.56 6.24 12.91
N VAL A 52 13.23 5.71 14.08
CA VAL A 52 12.33 4.56 14.18
C VAL A 52 10.97 4.89 13.60
N ARG A 53 10.41 6.03 13.97
CA ARG A 53 9.09 6.48 13.46
C ARG A 53 9.11 6.67 11.95
N LYS A 54 10.20 7.23 11.43
CA LYS A 54 10.36 7.43 9.99
C LYS A 54 10.35 6.10 9.24
N GLY A 55 11.04 5.08 9.77
CA GLY A 55 11.03 3.75 9.19
C GLY A 55 9.63 3.13 9.21
N GLN A 56 8.92 3.28 10.33
CA GLN A 56 7.55 2.78 10.45
C GLN A 56 6.62 3.45 9.44
N LEU A 57 6.75 4.77 9.27
CA LEU A 57 5.94 5.52 8.30
C LEU A 57 6.22 5.08 6.88
N ASN A 58 7.47 4.74 6.55
CA ASN A 58 7.80 4.26 5.21
C ASN A 58 7.08 2.95 4.89
N VAL A 59 7.06 2.02 5.84
CA VAL A 59 6.36 0.74 5.67
C VAL A 59 4.85 0.96 5.56
N LEU A 60 4.29 1.81 6.42
CA LEU A 60 2.87 2.10 6.39
C LEU A 60 2.47 2.78 5.08
N ALA A 61 3.29 3.70 4.59
CA ALA A 61 3.02 4.37 3.32
C ALA A 61 3.01 3.36 2.17
N TYR A 62 3.93 2.40 2.18
CA TYR A 62 3.96 1.35 1.18
C TYR A 62 2.63 0.56 1.17
N LEU A 63 2.17 0.14 2.35
CA LEU A 63 0.94 -0.64 2.48
C LEU A 63 -0.30 0.19 2.13
N ILE A 64 -0.37 1.44 2.59
CA ILE A 64 -1.52 2.32 2.33
C ILE A 64 -1.64 2.60 0.83
N ASN A 65 -0.52 2.72 0.14
CA ASN A 65 -0.50 3.02 -1.30
C ASN A 65 -0.47 1.77 -2.17
N PHE A 66 -0.48 0.59 -1.56
CA PHE A 66 -0.30 -0.67 -2.28
C PHE A 66 -1.37 -0.91 -3.34
N GLU A 67 -2.61 -0.63 -3.01
CA GLU A 67 -3.72 -0.79 -3.95
C GLU A 67 -3.54 0.11 -5.17
N SER A 68 -3.27 1.38 -4.94
CA SER A 68 -3.06 2.36 -6.01
C SER A 68 -1.88 1.98 -6.89
N THR A 69 -0.76 1.58 -6.27
CA THR A 69 0.44 1.16 -6.99
C THR A 69 0.17 -0.06 -7.84
N THR A 70 -0.55 -1.04 -7.29
CA THR A 70 -0.88 -2.27 -8.00
C THR A 70 -1.77 -1.98 -9.20
N ASN A 71 -2.79 -1.13 -9.01
CA ASN A 71 -3.68 -0.74 -10.09
C ASN A 71 -2.93 -0.02 -11.21
N ASN A 72 -2.03 0.88 -10.86
CA ASN A 72 -1.24 1.62 -11.85
C ASN A 72 -0.31 0.69 -12.63
N ASN A 73 0.32 -0.26 -11.96
CA ASN A 73 1.19 -1.23 -12.61
C ASN A 73 0.41 -2.11 -13.58
N TYR A 74 -0.78 -2.52 -13.19
CA TYR A 74 -1.64 -3.32 -14.06
C TYR A 74 -2.06 -2.53 -15.30
N GLU A 75 -2.47 -1.29 -15.12
CA GLU A 75 -2.88 -0.42 -16.22
C GLU A 75 -1.75 -0.20 -17.22
N GLU A 76 -0.51 -0.04 -16.75
CA GLU A 76 0.65 0.08 -17.61
C GLU A 76 0.85 -1.17 -18.47
N LEU A 77 0.66 -2.35 -17.87
CA LEU A 77 0.83 -3.62 -18.58
C LEU A 77 -0.23 -3.80 -19.68
N VAL A 78 -1.47 -3.44 -19.40
CA VAL A 78 -2.56 -3.65 -20.36
C VAL A 78 -2.65 -2.55 -21.41
N SER A 79 -2.10 -1.37 -21.13
CA SER A 79 -2.13 -0.24 -22.07
C SER A 79 -0.87 -0.14 -22.92
N ASP A 80 0.12 -0.97 -22.66
CA ASP A 80 1.40 -0.94 -23.34
C ASP A 80 1.32 -1.77 -24.62
N ASP A 81 0.96 -1.13 -25.69
CA ASP A 81 0.86 -1.77 -26.99
C ASP A 81 1.94 -1.25 -27.94
#